data_1d681345f73d2d66e880e1a64b063070
#
_entry.id   1d681345f73d2d66e880e1a64b063070
#
_cell.length_a   1.000
_cell.length_b   1.000
_cell.length_c   1.000
_cell.angle_alpha   90.00
_cell.angle_beta   90.00
_cell.angle_gamma   90.00
#
_symmetry.space_group_name_H-M   'P 1'
#
loop_
_entity.id
_entity.type
_entity.pdbx_description
1 polymer ?
#
loop_
_entity_poly.entity_id
_entity_poly.type
_entity_poly.pdbx_seq_one_letter_code
_entity_poly.pdbx_strand_id
1 'polypeptide(L)'
;MCKLSGVDIPRLGWAGHGKARLVKSWQVSAKQDKEHFMNEEIVKRRSEVFQRSAEVESLVRVLIALSENESISYAAVRGVIKENPQAERGRGITCSARRICRNEFKVIIECEPRKGFKRVDNDGIADLTSDHRMRIRKRLKLAHQELAAVEVKKLSNGAASKFYIELSWVGTLKQFSGQELIKQIGEAVKSEELAVGDVLKLCGGK
;
A
#
# COMPACT_ATOMS: atom_id res chain seq x y z
N MET A 1 -9.80 -49.56 39.04
CA MET A 1 -9.21 -50.56 38.11
C MET A 1 -9.99 -50.53 36.81
N CYS A 2 -9.55 -49.77 35.80
CA CYS A 2 -10.10 -49.80 34.47
C CYS A 2 -8.99 -50.21 33.52
N LYS A 3 -9.17 -51.35 32.86
CA LYS A 3 -8.29 -51.88 31.81
C LYS A 3 -8.61 -51.13 30.52
N LEU A 4 -7.63 -50.48 29.93
CA LEU A 4 -7.70 -49.96 28.56
C LEU A 4 -7.23 -51.04 27.62
N SER A 5 -8.11 -51.46 26.75
CA SER A 5 -7.92 -52.43 25.66
C SER A 5 -7.07 -51.82 24.56
N GLY A 6 -6.14 -52.64 24.02
CA GLY A 6 -5.19 -52.26 22.97
C GLY A 6 -5.87 -51.88 21.68
N VAL A 7 -5.34 -50.84 21.07
CA VAL A 7 -5.63 -50.43 19.69
C VAL A 7 -4.47 -50.89 18.84
N ASP A 8 -4.69 -51.87 17.98
CA ASP A 8 -3.75 -52.34 16.96
C ASP A 8 -3.62 -51.24 15.87
N ILE A 9 -2.41 -50.71 15.74
CA ILE A 9 -2.05 -49.77 14.67
C ILE A 9 -1.56 -50.58 13.46
N PRO A 10 -2.25 -50.52 12.32
CA PRO A 10 -1.77 -51.22 11.13
C PRO A 10 -0.48 -50.57 10.61
N ARG A 11 0.59 -51.39 10.47
CA ARG A 11 1.82 -51.01 9.79
C ARG A 11 1.55 -50.76 8.30
N LEU A 12 1.41 -49.47 7.93
CA LEU A 12 1.41 -49.06 6.52
C LEU A 12 2.81 -49.18 5.93
N GLY A 13 2.98 -50.16 5.05
CA GLY A 13 4.21 -50.36 4.27
C GLY A 13 4.53 -49.12 3.41
N TRP A 14 5.67 -48.54 3.66
CA TRP A 14 6.23 -47.48 2.82
C TRP A 14 6.85 -48.08 1.55
N ALA A 15 6.03 -48.20 0.49
CA ALA A 15 6.49 -48.47 -0.87
C ALA A 15 7.02 -47.16 -1.50
N GLY A 16 8.27 -47.22 -1.95
CA GLY A 16 9.12 -46.11 -2.37
C GLY A 16 8.70 -45.28 -3.58
N HIS A 17 7.67 -44.43 -3.47
CA HIS A 17 7.27 -43.47 -4.51
C HIS A 17 7.56 -41.98 -4.14
N GLY A 18 8.25 -41.72 -3.02
CA GLY A 18 8.47 -40.36 -2.51
C GLY A 18 9.53 -39.52 -3.23
N LYS A 19 10.52 -40.12 -3.87
CA LYS A 19 11.67 -39.36 -4.43
C LYS A 19 11.36 -38.63 -5.74
N ALA A 20 10.48 -39.14 -6.59
CA ALA A 20 10.17 -38.53 -7.88
C ALA A 20 9.28 -37.27 -7.78
N ARG A 21 8.46 -37.15 -6.73
CA ARG A 21 7.61 -35.93 -6.51
C ARG A 21 8.41 -34.77 -5.95
N LEU A 22 9.38 -34.99 -5.08
CA LEU A 22 10.23 -33.93 -4.52
C LEU A 22 11.04 -33.20 -5.59
N VAL A 23 11.66 -33.97 -6.54
CA VAL A 23 12.46 -33.35 -7.62
C VAL A 23 11.62 -32.46 -8.53
N LYS A 24 10.36 -32.84 -8.84
CA LYS A 24 9.47 -32.01 -9.65
C LYS A 24 9.04 -30.71 -8.92
N SER A 25 8.83 -30.76 -7.61
CA SER A 25 8.47 -29.57 -6.83
C SER A 25 9.61 -28.55 -6.77
N TRP A 26 10.86 -29.00 -6.65
CA TRP A 26 12.05 -28.13 -6.70
C TRP A 26 12.27 -27.48 -8.06
N GLN A 27 12.00 -28.20 -9.15
CA GLN A 27 12.12 -27.65 -10.51
C GLN A 27 11.04 -26.60 -10.81
N VAL A 28 9.84 -26.73 -10.25
CA VAL A 28 8.76 -25.74 -10.39
C VAL A 28 9.08 -24.49 -9.57
N SER A 29 9.60 -24.63 -8.34
CA SER A 29 10.02 -23.53 -7.51
C SER A 29 11.15 -22.71 -8.16
N ALA A 30 12.20 -23.40 -8.65
CA ALA A 30 13.32 -22.73 -9.33
C ALA A 30 12.93 -22.01 -10.63
N LYS A 31 11.86 -22.45 -11.31
CA LYS A 31 11.29 -21.72 -12.46
C LYS A 31 10.53 -20.48 -12.04
N GLN A 32 9.73 -20.57 -10.98
CA GLN A 32 8.98 -19.43 -10.45
C GLN A 32 9.91 -18.34 -9.90
N ASP A 33 10.99 -18.73 -9.20
CA ASP A 33 12.01 -17.81 -8.71
C ASP A 33 12.72 -17.08 -9.86
N LYS A 34 13.07 -17.79 -10.95
CA LYS A 34 13.63 -17.15 -12.16
C LYS A 34 12.66 -16.19 -12.84
N GLU A 35 11.39 -16.54 -12.96
CA GLU A 35 10.38 -15.66 -13.55
C GLU A 35 10.13 -14.42 -12.67
N HIS A 36 10.19 -14.56 -11.35
CA HIS A 36 10.07 -13.46 -10.42
C HIS A 36 11.27 -12.50 -10.51
N PHE A 37 12.50 -13.02 -10.52
CA PHE A 37 13.72 -12.24 -10.73
C PHE A 37 13.74 -11.51 -12.09
N MET A 38 13.33 -12.20 -13.16
CA MET A 38 13.25 -11.59 -14.49
C MET A 38 12.21 -10.45 -14.52
N ASN A 39 11.07 -10.60 -13.82
CA ASN A 39 10.06 -9.57 -13.73
C ASN A 39 10.53 -8.36 -12.91
N GLU A 40 11.25 -8.56 -11.81
CA GLU A 40 11.83 -7.46 -11.05
C GLU A 40 12.88 -6.69 -11.85
N GLU A 41 13.71 -7.38 -12.62
CA GLU A 41 14.71 -6.75 -13.48
C GLU A 41 14.07 -5.97 -14.64
N ILE A 42 12.99 -6.48 -15.24
CA ILE A 42 12.19 -5.78 -16.26
C ILE A 42 11.49 -4.56 -15.67
N VAL A 43 10.94 -4.65 -14.46
CA VAL A 43 10.32 -3.52 -13.75
C VAL A 43 11.38 -2.47 -13.43
N LYS A 44 12.57 -2.87 -12.97
CA LYS A 44 13.70 -1.99 -12.71
C LYS A 44 14.19 -1.29 -13.98
N ARG A 45 14.39 -2.02 -15.08
CA ARG A 45 14.76 -1.44 -16.38
C ARG A 45 13.68 -0.52 -16.93
N ARG A 46 12.38 -0.81 -16.75
CA ARG A 46 11.30 0.10 -17.12
C ARG A 46 11.31 1.39 -16.30
N SER A 47 11.73 1.37 -15.04
CA SER A 47 11.85 2.57 -14.22
C SER A 47 13.07 3.44 -14.60
N GLU A 48 14.14 2.83 -15.09
CA GLU A 48 15.36 3.54 -15.50
C GLU A 48 15.26 4.17 -16.90
N VAL A 49 14.45 3.60 -17.79
CA VAL A 49 14.30 4.05 -19.21
C VAL A 49 13.18 5.08 -19.39
N PHE A 50 12.39 5.41 -18.36
CA PHE A 50 11.45 6.51 -18.46
C PHE A 50 12.22 7.83 -18.49
N GLN A 51 12.69 8.23 -19.70
CA GLN A 51 13.12 9.60 -19.95
C GLN A 51 11.97 10.52 -19.53
N ARG A 52 12.23 11.30 -18.49
CA ARG A 52 11.27 12.30 -18.00
C ARG A 52 11.00 13.26 -19.13
N SER A 53 9.74 13.50 -19.44
CA SER A 53 9.45 14.50 -20.46
C SER A 53 9.93 15.86 -19.97
N ALA A 54 10.37 16.70 -20.89
CA ALA A 54 10.87 18.05 -20.59
C ALA A 54 9.84 18.88 -19.82
N GLU A 55 8.54 18.65 -20.11
CA GLU A 55 7.45 19.31 -19.41
C GLU A 55 7.35 18.88 -17.94
N VAL A 56 7.56 17.58 -17.64
CA VAL A 56 7.57 17.07 -16.25
C VAL A 56 8.74 17.66 -15.48
N GLU A 57 9.95 17.69 -16.06
CA GLU A 57 11.11 18.27 -15.40
C GLU A 57 10.95 19.77 -15.14
N SER A 58 10.45 20.51 -16.13
CA SER A 58 10.18 21.94 -15.99
C SER A 58 9.18 22.22 -14.88
N LEU A 59 8.11 21.43 -14.80
CA LEU A 59 7.12 21.55 -13.74
C LEU A 59 7.69 21.17 -12.36
N VAL A 60 8.50 20.11 -12.27
CA VAL A 60 9.16 19.72 -11.01
C VAL A 60 10.03 20.86 -10.48
N ARG A 61 10.84 21.51 -11.32
CA ARG A 61 11.67 22.65 -10.91
C ARG A 61 10.84 23.79 -10.33
N VAL A 62 9.73 24.11 -10.98
CA VAL A 62 8.80 25.16 -10.51
C VAL A 62 8.16 24.77 -9.19
N LEU A 63 7.67 23.54 -9.04
CA LEU A 63 7.01 23.08 -7.82
C LEU A 63 7.96 23.00 -6.61
N ILE A 64 9.22 22.66 -6.82
CA ILE A 64 10.24 22.63 -5.75
C ILE A 64 10.62 24.04 -5.31
N ALA A 65 10.64 24.99 -6.24
CA ALA A 65 10.98 26.39 -5.96
C ALA A 65 9.91 27.12 -5.16
N LEU A 66 8.68 26.61 -5.05
CA LEU A 66 7.64 27.20 -4.21
C LEU A 66 8.08 27.23 -2.73
N SER A 67 7.79 28.31 -2.04
CA SER A 67 7.91 28.40 -0.59
C SER A 67 6.85 27.54 0.11
N GLU A 68 7.02 27.24 1.40
CA GLU A 68 6.02 26.53 2.19
C GLU A 68 4.73 27.34 2.21
N ASN A 69 3.60 26.66 2.05
CA ASN A 69 2.26 27.22 1.93
C ASN A 69 2.02 28.12 0.70
N GLU A 70 2.97 28.26 -0.19
CA GLU A 70 2.79 28.97 -1.45
C GLU A 70 2.02 28.11 -2.45
N SER A 71 1.18 28.78 -3.25
CA SER A 71 0.37 28.14 -4.28
C SER A 71 0.65 28.68 -5.67
N ILE A 72 0.62 27.79 -6.66
CA ILE A 72 0.72 28.11 -8.08
C ILE A 72 -0.62 27.83 -8.77
N SER A 73 -1.12 28.81 -9.54
CA SER A 73 -2.40 28.66 -10.24
C SER A 73 -2.32 27.67 -11.41
N TYR A 74 -3.46 27.10 -11.80
CA TYR A 74 -3.53 26.28 -13.02
C TYR A 74 -3.13 27.03 -14.28
N ALA A 75 -3.36 28.35 -14.36
CA ALA A 75 -2.95 29.17 -15.47
C ALA A 75 -1.42 29.27 -15.58
N ALA A 76 -0.74 29.48 -14.45
CA ALA A 76 0.72 29.49 -14.40
C ALA A 76 1.33 28.11 -14.75
N VAL A 77 0.76 27.02 -14.20
CA VAL A 77 1.16 25.66 -14.57
C VAL A 77 0.98 25.39 -16.06
N ARG A 78 -0.14 25.83 -16.65
CA ARG A 78 -0.38 25.75 -18.11
C ARG A 78 0.70 26.46 -18.92
N GLY A 79 1.18 27.61 -18.43
CA GLY A 79 2.29 28.34 -19.07
C GLY A 79 3.58 27.50 -19.11
N VAL A 80 3.84 26.72 -18.04
CA VAL A 80 5.03 25.87 -17.93
C VAL A 80 4.95 24.63 -18.82
N ILE A 81 3.84 23.88 -18.74
CA ILE A 81 3.69 22.60 -19.44
C ILE A 81 3.08 22.74 -20.85
N LYS A 82 2.64 23.95 -21.24
CA LYS A 82 1.96 24.27 -22.52
C LYS A 82 0.68 23.44 -22.77
N GLU A 83 0.18 22.76 -21.76
CA GLU A 83 -1.00 21.90 -21.80
C GLU A 83 -1.96 22.29 -20.66
N ASN A 84 -3.25 21.99 -20.86
CA ASN A 84 -4.23 22.21 -19.77
C ASN A 84 -4.02 21.20 -18.64
N PRO A 85 -3.65 21.63 -17.41
CA PRO A 85 -3.41 20.72 -16.28
C PRO A 85 -4.61 19.86 -15.90
N GLN A 86 -5.82 20.25 -16.30
CA GLN A 86 -7.06 19.54 -16.02
C GLN A 86 -7.45 18.54 -17.13
N ALA A 87 -6.87 18.66 -18.33
CA ALA A 87 -7.05 17.69 -19.40
C ALA A 87 -6.25 16.41 -19.12
N GLU A 88 -6.58 15.33 -19.78
CA GLU A 88 -6.01 14.01 -19.54
C GLU A 88 -4.47 14.00 -19.57
N ARG A 89 -3.86 14.55 -20.65
CA ARG A 89 -2.40 14.63 -20.80
C ARG A 89 -1.77 15.52 -19.72
N GLY A 90 -2.31 16.73 -19.50
CA GLY A 90 -1.82 17.66 -18.50
C GLY A 90 -1.95 17.09 -17.07
N ARG A 91 -3.00 16.33 -16.81
CA ARG A 91 -3.17 15.60 -15.54
C ARG A 91 -2.11 14.53 -15.36
N GLY A 92 -1.76 13.78 -16.40
CA GLY A 92 -0.66 12.82 -16.39
C GLY A 92 0.68 13.50 -16.04
N ILE A 93 1.01 14.63 -16.68
CA ILE A 93 2.22 15.41 -16.41
C ILE A 93 2.23 15.90 -14.94
N THR A 94 1.16 16.52 -14.48
CA THR A 94 1.08 17.04 -13.10
C THR A 94 1.14 15.93 -12.04
N CYS A 95 0.51 14.79 -12.26
CA CYS A 95 0.61 13.63 -11.37
C CYS A 95 2.04 13.08 -11.31
N SER A 96 2.73 13.00 -12.45
CA SER A 96 4.12 12.54 -12.52
C SER A 96 5.06 13.51 -11.82
N ALA A 97 4.93 14.82 -12.04
CA ALA A 97 5.72 15.83 -11.39
C ALA A 97 5.55 15.81 -9.85
N ARG A 98 4.30 15.75 -9.37
CA ARG A 98 4.01 15.65 -7.93
C ARG A 98 4.58 14.39 -7.30
N ARG A 99 4.55 13.25 -8.01
CA ARG A 99 5.15 12.00 -7.54
C ARG A 99 6.67 12.14 -7.41
N ILE A 100 7.34 12.79 -8.36
CA ILE A 100 8.77 13.06 -8.31
C ILE A 100 9.10 14.00 -7.14
N CYS A 101 8.38 15.12 -6.99
CA CYS A 101 8.56 16.03 -5.85
C CYS A 101 8.51 15.28 -4.51
N ARG A 102 7.52 14.41 -4.33
CA ARG A 102 7.34 13.63 -3.10
C ARG A 102 8.45 12.59 -2.90
N ASN A 103 8.77 11.81 -3.93
CA ASN A 103 9.66 10.67 -3.77
C ASN A 103 11.14 11.07 -3.68
N GLU A 104 11.56 12.01 -4.51
CA GLU A 104 12.96 12.40 -4.63
C GLU A 104 13.32 13.60 -3.76
N PHE A 105 12.46 14.60 -3.73
CA PHE A 105 12.73 15.86 -3.04
C PHE A 105 12.05 15.99 -1.68
N LYS A 106 11.19 15.02 -1.31
CA LYS A 106 10.41 15.01 -0.07
C LYS A 106 9.50 16.25 0.09
N VAL A 107 9.14 16.86 -1.04
CA VAL A 107 8.23 18.00 -1.10
C VAL A 107 6.82 17.51 -1.42
N ILE A 108 5.87 17.82 -0.54
CA ILE A 108 4.47 17.45 -0.71
C ILE A 108 3.73 18.60 -1.40
N ILE A 109 3.16 18.29 -2.54
CA ILE A 109 2.33 19.23 -3.32
C ILE A 109 0.89 18.75 -3.31
N GLU A 110 0.01 19.56 -2.74
CA GLU A 110 -1.43 19.31 -2.73
C GLU A 110 -2.09 19.96 -3.97
N CYS A 111 -3.18 19.35 -4.43
CA CYS A 111 -4.02 19.92 -5.47
C CYS A 111 -5.19 20.63 -4.81
N GLU A 112 -5.24 21.95 -4.91
CA GLU A 112 -6.41 22.74 -4.49
C GLU A 112 -7.40 22.84 -5.67
N PRO A 113 -8.60 22.25 -5.54
CA PRO A 113 -9.60 22.29 -6.61
C PRO A 113 -9.91 23.73 -7.03
N ARG A 114 -9.95 23.98 -8.33
CA ARG A 114 -10.21 25.29 -8.97
C ARG A 114 -9.14 26.38 -8.77
N LYS A 115 -8.15 26.17 -7.89
CA LYS A 115 -7.08 27.15 -7.64
C LYS A 115 -5.77 26.74 -8.32
N GLY A 116 -5.26 25.56 -8.01
CA GLY A 116 -3.97 25.10 -8.55
C GLY A 116 -3.29 24.07 -7.67
N PHE A 117 -1.99 24.25 -7.45
CA PHE A 117 -1.18 23.38 -6.62
C PHE A 117 -0.51 24.20 -5.50
N LYS A 118 -0.50 23.66 -4.29
CA LYS A 118 0.08 24.29 -3.11
C LYS A 118 1.18 23.39 -2.55
N ARG A 119 2.32 23.97 -2.18
CA ARG A 119 3.33 23.29 -1.36
C ARG A 119 2.85 23.27 0.08
N VAL A 120 2.81 22.09 0.66
CA VAL A 120 2.32 21.87 2.02
C VAL A 120 3.49 21.93 3.00
N ASP A 121 3.32 22.61 4.12
CA ASP A 121 4.24 22.61 5.25
C ASP A 121 4.12 21.35 6.11
N ASN A 122 4.94 21.24 7.14
CA ASN A 122 4.96 20.06 8.01
C ASN A 122 3.64 19.85 8.76
N ASP A 123 3.00 20.91 9.20
CA ASP A 123 1.72 20.84 9.92
C ASP A 123 0.60 20.39 8.96
N GLY A 124 0.54 20.96 7.78
CA GLY A 124 -0.38 20.54 6.73
C GLY A 124 -0.16 19.11 6.26
N ILE A 125 1.09 18.57 6.29
CA ILE A 125 1.36 17.15 6.01
C ILE A 125 0.70 16.27 7.09
N ALA A 126 0.75 16.66 8.35
CA ALA A 126 0.08 15.95 9.42
C ALA A 126 -1.44 15.91 9.22
N ASP A 127 -2.04 17.04 8.83
CA ASP A 127 -3.47 17.14 8.52
C ASP A 127 -3.85 16.29 7.32
N LEU A 128 -3.09 16.34 6.22
CA LEU A 128 -3.29 15.49 5.05
C LEU A 128 -3.22 14.00 5.40
N THR A 129 -2.29 13.63 6.27
CA THR A 129 -2.15 12.25 6.73
C THR A 129 -3.37 11.81 7.53
N SER A 130 -3.90 12.69 8.39
CA SER A 130 -5.15 12.47 9.12
C SER A 130 -6.34 12.24 8.16
N ASP A 131 -6.47 13.06 7.14
CA ASP A 131 -7.50 12.92 6.09
C ASP A 131 -7.36 11.60 5.33
N HIS A 132 -6.15 11.21 4.96
CA HIS A 132 -5.91 9.91 4.32
C HIS A 132 -6.34 8.75 5.21
N ARG A 133 -6.02 8.80 6.50
CA ARG A 133 -6.47 7.81 7.50
C ARG A 133 -7.99 7.73 7.55
N MET A 134 -8.69 8.87 7.58
CA MET A 134 -10.15 8.90 7.59
C MET A 134 -10.76 8.28 6.33
N ARG A 135 -10.15 8.53 5.16
CA ARG A 135 -10.58 7.92 3.88
C ARG A 135 -10.36 6.41 3.88
N ILE A 136 -9.21 5.94 4.37
CA ILE A 136 -8.91 4.50 4.51
C ILE A 136 -9.95 3.85 5.42
N ARG A 137 -10.24 4.44 6.59
CA ARG A 137 -11.23 3.93 7.52
C ARG A 137 -12.63 3.82 6.91
N LYS A 138 -13.06 4.82 6.14
CA LYS A 138 -14.35 4.78 5.41
C LYS A 138 -14.38 3.64 4.40
N ARG A 139 -13.29 3.43 3.64
CA ARG A 139 -13.18 2.31 2.68
C ARG A 139 -13.17 0.96 3.36
N LEU A 140 -12.46 0.80 4.46
CA LEU A 140 -12.46 -0.44 5.25
C LEU A 140 -13.85 -0.77 5.81
N LYS A 141 -14.59 0.25 6.26
CA LYS A 141 -15.98 0.05 6.71
C LYS A 141 -16.86 -0.46 5.58
N LEU A 142 -16.75 0.13 4.39
CA LEU A 142 -17.50 -0.29 3.21
C LEU A 142 -17.12 -1.72 2.80
N ALA A 143 -15.85 -2.03 2.65
CA ALA A 143 -15.37 -3.37 2.31
C ALA A 143 -15.85 -4.43 3.32
N HIS A 144 -15.85 -4.11 4.62
CA HIS A 144 -16.39 -5.01 5.63
C HIS A 144 -17.90 -5.23 5.48
N GLN A 145 -18.66 -4.21 5.11
CA GLN A 145 -20.11 -4.34 4.84
C GLN A 145 -20.37 -5.20 3.59
N GLU A 146 -19.57 -5.02 2.53
CA GLU A 146 -19.64 -5.83 1.31
C GLU A 146 -19.33 -7.31 1.60
N LEU A 147 -18.27 -7.58 2.37
CA LEU A 147 -17.93 -8.93 2.79
C LEU A 147 -19.04 -9.55 3.68
N ALA A 148 -19.65 -8.77 4.57
CA ALA A 148 -20.74 -9.26 5.43
C ALA A 148 -22.01 -9.62 4.64
N ALA A 149 -22.19 -9.07 3.45
CA ALA A 149 -23.33 -9.38 2.57
C ALA A 149 -23.13 -10.68 1.74
N VAL A 150 -21.94 -11.28 1.76
CA VAL A 150 -21.62 -12.47 0.96
C VAL A 150 -22.22 -13.73 1.59
N GLU A 151 -23.01 -14.46 0.81
CA GLU A 151 -23.51 -15.78 1.19
C GLU A 151 -22.44 -16.85 0.96
N VAL A 152 -21.65 -17.15 1.98
CA VAL A 152 -20.50 -18.07 1.92
C VAL A 152 -20.87 -19.45 1.35
N LYS A 153 -22.08 -19.94 1.63
CA LYS A 153 -22.58 -21.24 1.15
C LYS A 153 -22.71 -21.32 -0.38
N LYS A 154 -22.79 -20.17 -1.06
CA LYS A 154 -22.90 -20.09 -2.52
C LYS A 154 -21.55 -19.94 -3.21
N LEU A 155 -20.47 -19.80 -2.45
CA LEU A 155 -19.13 -19.64 -3.00
C LEU A 155 -18.54 -20.99 -3.40
N SER A 156 -17.79 -21.02 -4.51
CA SER A 156 -16.92 -22.14 -4.84
C SER A 156 -15.77 -22.27 -3.82
N ASN A 157 -15.18 -23.45 -3.66
CA ASN A 157 -14.12 -23.67 -2.68
C ASN A 157 -12.94 -22.67 -2.82
N GLY A 158 -12.53 -22.34 -4.04
CA GLY A 158 -11.47 -21.36 -4.27
C GLY A 158 -11.89 -19.93 -3.92
N ALA A 159 -13.15 -19.54 -4.17
CA ALA A 159 -13.68 -18.24 -3.79
C ALA A 159 -13.89 -18.13 -2.29
N ALA A 160 -14.30 -19.21 -1.61
CA ALA A 160 -14.42 -19.25 -0.16
C ALA A 160 -13.07 -19.01 0.55
N SER A 161 -12.00 -19.64 0.08
CA SER A 161 -10.66 -19.41 0.63
C SER A 161 -10.22 -17.95 0.49
N LYS A 162 -10.41 -17.35 -0.68
CA LYS A 162 -10.12 -15.91 -0.89
C LYS A 162 -10.97 -15.03 0.04
N PHE A 163 -12.25 -15.32 0.16
CA PHE A 163 -13.17 -14.59 1.04
C PHE A 163 -12.69 -14.57 2.48
N TYR A 164 -12.25 -15.71 3.04
CA TYR A 164 -11.76 -15.75 4.42
C TYR A 164 -10.45 -14.98 4.60
N ILE A 165 -9.57 -15.00 3.61
CA ILE A 165 -8.33 -14.19 3.60
C ILE A 165 -8.69 -12.70 3.64
N GLU A 166 -9.55 -12.24 2.73
CA GLU A 166 -9.97 -10.83 2.67
C GLU A 166 -10.72 -10.39 3.93
N LEU A 167 -11.59 -11.24 4.48
CA LEU A 167 -12.30 -10.95 5.72
C LEU A 167 -11.33 -10.77 6.90
N SER A 168 -10.32 -11.64 7.01
CA SER A 168 -9.27 -11.54 8.02
C SER A 168 -8.46 -10.24 7.87
N TRP A 169 -8.04 -9.92 6.65
CA TRP A 169 -7.30 -8.70 6.34
C TRP A 169 -8.09 -7.44 6.70
N VAL A 170 -9.30 -7.33 6.19
CA VAL A 170 -10.18 -6.17 6.45
C VAL A 170 -10.49 -6.04 7.94
N GLY A 171 -10.72 -7.16 8.64
CA GLY A 171 -10.94 -7.18 10.09
C GLY A 171 -9.75 -6.63 10.87
N THR A 172 -8.55 -7.11 10.56
CA THR A 172 -7.29 -6.66 11.17
C THR A 172 -7.04 -5.17 10.92
N LEU A 173 -7.13 -4.73 9.65
CA LEU A 173 -6.92 -3.32 9.30
C LEU A 173 -7.96 -2.40 9.96
N LYS A 174 -9.21 -2.84 10.08
CA LYS A 174 -10.26 -2.10 10.78
C LYS A 174 -9.93 -1.92 12.26
N GLN A 175 -9.40 -2.95 12.90
CA GLN A 175 -8.96 -2.88 14.30
C GLN A 175 -7.80 -1.88 14.48
N PHE A 176 -6.76 -1.96 13.63
CA PHE A 176 -5.62 -1.03 13.67
C PHE A 176 -5.98 0.41 13.31
N SER A 177 -6.99 0.63 12.47
CA SER A 177 -7.48 1.98 12.14
C SER A 177 -8.47 2.54 13.17
N GLY A 178 -8.73 1.82 14.26
CA GLY A 178 -9.66 2.20 15.32
C GLY A 178 -9.25 3.49 16.04
N GLN A 179 -10.24 4.29 16.45
CA GLN A 179 -9.96 5.54 17.19
C GLN A 179 -9.31 5.27 18.55
N GLU A 180 -9.65 4.17 19.17
CA GLU A 180 -9.12 3.80 20.48
C GLU A 180 -7.60 3.62 20.46
N LEU A 181 -7.09 2.84 19.51
CA LEU A 181 -5.65 2.66 19.35
C LEU A 181 -4.93 3.98 19.06
N ILE A 182 -5.52 4.84 18.23
CA ILE A 182 -4.94 6.15 17.90
C ILE A 182 -4.94 7.06 19.13
N LYS A 183 -5.98 7.02 19.95
CA LYS A 183 -6.06 7.75 21.20
C LYS A 183 -5.00 7.27 22.20
N GLN A 184 -4.83 5.96 22.36
CA GLN A 184 -3.77 5.36 23.19
C GLN A 184 -2.38 5.78 22.73
N ILE A 185 -2.09 5.72 21.42
CA ILE A 185 -0.82 6.20 20.85
C ILE A 185 -0.66 7.70 21.13
N GLY A 186 -1.71 8.51 20.93
CA GLY A 186 -1.65 9.95 21.17
C GLY A 186 -1.44 10.31 22.64
N GLU A 187 -2.00 9.55 23.56
CA GLU A 187 -1.77 9.71 24.99
C GLU A 187 -0.33 9.31 25.38
N ALA A 188 0.15 8.19 24.83
CA ALA A 188 1.52 7.74 25.06
C ALA A 188 2.58 8.72 24.50
N VAL A 189 2.33 9.32 23.34
CA VAL A 189 3.22 10.34 22.77
C VAL A 189 3.21 11.64 23.57
N LYS A 190 2.07 12.04 24.14
CA LYS A 190 1.97 13.24 25.00
C LYS A 190 2.72 13.10 26.31
N SER A 191 2.91 11.88 26.82
CA SER A 191 3.68 11.63 28.05
C SER A 191 5.19 11.71 27.85
N GLU A 192 5.68 12.05 26.67
CA GLU A 192 7.12 12.10 26.29
C GLU A 192 7.90 10.79 26.53
N GLU A 193 7.21 9.73 26.88
CA GLU A 193 7.81 8.43 27.24
C GLU A 193 8.16 7.56 26.01
N LEU A 194 7.69 7.92 24.82
CA LEU A 194 7.88 7.10 23.63
C LEU A 194 8.72 7.79 22.56
N ALA A 195 9.91 7.27 22.32
CA ALA A 195 10.65 7.54 21.10
C ALA A 195 9.89 6.98 19.88
N VAL A 196 10.06 7.59 18.70
CA VAL A 196 9.41 7.16 17.43
C VAL A 196 9.56 5.65 17.16
N GLY A 197 10.71 5.07 17.59
CA GLY A 197 10.94 3.62 17.49
C GLY A 197 10.01 2.76 18.34
N ASP A 198 9.53 3.28 19.44
CA ASP A 198 8.61 2.54 20.35
C ASP A 198 7.18 2.60 19.83
N VAL A 199 6.78 3.71 19.18
CA VAL A 199 5.49 3.78 18.47
C VAL A 199 5.44 2.76 17.33
N LEU A 200 6.52 2.57 16.58
CA LEU A 200 6.60 1.55 15.54
C LEU A 200 6.49 0.12 16.09
N LYS A 201 7.06 -0.17 17.27
CA LYS A 201 6.91 -1.46 17.97
C LYS A 201 5.47 -1.72 18.40
N LEU A 202 4.77 -0.70 18.91
CA LEU A 202 3.36 -0.79 19.27
C LEU A 202 2.47 -1.10 18.05
N CYS A 203 2.85 -0.64 16.87
CA CYS A 203 2.15 -0.94 15.63
C CYS A 203 2.54 -2.30 15.00
N GLY A 204 3.31 -3.15 15.69
CA GLY A 204 3.66 -4.49 15.23
C GLY A 204 4.74 -4.53 14.14
N GLY A 205 5.46 -3.44 13.92
CA GLY A 205 6.62 -3.40 13.05
C GLY A 205 7.81 -4.16 13.69
N LYS A 206 8.06 -5.37 13.20
CA LYS A 206 9.34 -6.06 13.40
C LYS A 206 10.29 -5.69 12.28
#